data_cd418a1ae259b51b6dd47eb2bb9703c6
#
_entry.id   cd418a1ae259b51b6dd47eb2bb9703c6
#
_cell.length_a   1.000
_cell.length_b   1.000
_cell.length_c   1.000
_cell.angle_alpha   90.00
_cell.angle_beta   90.00
_cell.angle_gamma   90.00
#
_symmetry.space_group_name_H-M   'P 1'
#
loop_
_entity.id
_entity.type
_entity.pdbx_description
1 polymer ?
#
loop_
_entity_poly.entity_id
_entity_poly.type
_entity_poly.pdbx_seq_one_letter_code
_entity_poly.pdbx_strand_id
1 'polypeptide(L)' 'DDQATREFMEHFYGNLSSGLTVEDSFFSARSSFKKDYPNPYNWGAFILTSKH' A
#
# COMPACT_ATOMS: atom_id res chain seq x y z
N ASP A 1 5.60 9.37 -5.45
CA ASP A 1 4.54 10.30 -5.75
C ASP A 1 3.59 10.45 -4.58
N ASP A 2 3.30 11.69 -4.20
CA ASP A 2 2.48 11.96 -3.02
C ASP A 2 1.07 11.40 -3.15
N GLN A 3 0.49 11.52 -4.32
CA GLN A 3 -0.87 11.04 -4.51
C GLN A 3 -0.95 9.53 -4.36
N ALA A 4 0.00 8.83 -4.96
CA ALA A 4 0.02 7.37 -4.87
C ALA A 4 0.21 6.93 -3.42
N THR A 5 1.10 7.59 -2.69
CA THR A 5 1.34 7.26 -1.30
C THR A 5 0.10 7.51 -0.47
N ARG A 6 -0.59 8.61 -0.73
CA ARG A 6 -1.81 8.94 0.00
C ARG A 6 -2.87 7.87 -0.21
N GLU A 7 -3.04 7.44 -1.46
CA GLU A 7 -4.03 6.42 -1.76
C GLU A 7 -3.70 5.10 -1.08
N PHE A 8 -2.42 4.75 -1.06
CA PHE A 8 -2.00 3.55 -0.37
C PHE A 8 -2.35 3.62 1.11
N MET A 9 -2.06 4.74 1.73
CA MET A 9 -2.33 4.92 3.15
C MET A 9 -3.82 4.90 3.45
N GLU A 10 -4.62 5.45 2.56
CA GLU A 10 -6.07 5.42 2.75
C GLU A 10 -6.59 3.99 2.77
N HIS A 11 -6.10 3.17 1.86
CA HIS A 11 -6.48 1.76 1.84
C HIS A 11 -5.99 1.05 3.09
N PHE A 12 -4.77 1.33 3.49
CA PHE A 12 -4.16 0.70 4.64
C PHE A 12 -4.94 0.99 5.91
N TYR A 13 -5.19 2.26 6.16
CA TYR A 13 -5.91 2.67 7.37
C TYR A 13 -7.37 2.23 7.32
N GLY A 14 -7.98 2.25 6.14
CA GLY A 14 -9.32 1.77 5.98
C GLY A 14 -9.44 0.30 6.35
N ASN A 15 -8.46 -0.49 5.93
CA ASN A 15 -8.44 -1.91 6.25
C ASN A 15 -8.25 -2.13 7.75
N LEU A 16 -7.38 -1.35 8.37
CA LEU A 16 -7.20 -1.44 9.81
C LEU A 16 -8.50 -1.15 10.54
N SER A 17 -9.22 -0.14 10.10
CA SER A 17 -10.50 0.22 10.71
C SER A 17 -11.53 -0.88 10.55
N SER A 18 -11.40 -1.67 9.50
CA SER A 18 -12.31 -2.77 9.25
C SER A 18 -12.05 -3.98 10.14
N GLY A 19 -10.95 -3.96 10.87
CA GLY A 19 -10.65 -5.04 11.78
C GLY A 19 -9.56 -5.99 11.30
N LEU A 20 -8.93 -5.68 10.17
CA LEU A 20 -7.84 -6.51 9.69
C LEU A 20 -6.60 -6.28 10.53
N THR A 21 -5.72 -7.28 10.55
CA THR A 21 -4.43 -7.11 11.21
C THR A 21 -3.57 -6.14 10.41
N VAL A 22 -2.48 -5.70 11.03
CA VAL A 22 -1.55 -4.80 10.34
C VAL A 22 -1.00 -5.46 9.08
N GLU A 23 -0.62 -6.73 9.20
CA GLU A 23 -0.06 -7.46 8.06
C GLU A 23 -1.09 -7.60 6.95
N ASP A 24 -2.30 -8.00 7.31
CA ASP A 24 -3.36 -8.16 6.30
C ASP A 24 -3.73 -6.83 5.69
N SER A 25 -3.77 -5.79 6.50
CA SER A 25 -4.07 -4.45 6.01
C SER A 25 -3.04 -3.99 4.99
N PHE A 26 -1.78 -4.22 5.30
CA PHE A 26 -0.71 -3.83 4.39
C PHE A 26 -0.78 -4.63 3.10
N PHE A 27 -0.95 -5.93 3.21
CA PHE A 27 -1.00 -6.80 2.04
C PHE A 27 -2.17 -6.42 1.13
N SER A 28 -3.31 -6.18 1.73
CA SER A 28 -4.49 -5.81 0.96
C SER A 28 -4.32 -4.46 0.29
N ALA A 29 -3.77 -3.49 1.01
CA ALA A 29 -3.52 -2.17 0.46
C ALA A 29 -2.52 -2.25 -0.69
N ARG A 30 -1.50 -3.08 -0.54
CA ARG A 30 -0.51 -3.26 -1.58
C ARG A 30 -1.12 -3.86 -2.84
N SER A 31 -2.02 -4.82 -2.68
CA SER A 31 -2.69 -5.43 -3.81
C SER A 31 -3.53 -4.41 -4.56
N SER A 32 -4.25 -3.57 -3.84
CA SER A 32 -5.05 -2.52 -4.47
C SER A 32 -4.16 -1.50 -5.16
N PHE A 33 -3.06 -1.15 -4.52
CA PHE A 33 -2.13 -0.19 -5.09
C PHE A 33 -1.54 -0.71 -6.40
N LYS A 34 -1.19 -1.98 -6.43
CA LYS A 34 -0.65 -2.62 -7.62
C LYS A 34 -1.62 -2.56 -8.78
N LYS A 35 -2.89 -2.69 -8.47
CA LYS A 35 -3.93 -2.65 -9.48
C LYS A 35 -4.04 -1.27 -10.12
N ASP A 36 -3.97 -0.23 -9.29
CA ASP A 36 -4.09 1.14 -9.76
C ASP A 36 -2.79 1.65 -10.38
N TYR A 37 -1.67 1.17 -9.87
CA TYR A 37 -0.35 1.61 -10.31
C TYR A 37 0.50 0.39 -10.65
N PRO A 38 0.26 -0.24 -11.78
CA PRO A 38 0.98 -1.47 -12.14
C PRO A 38 2.45 -1.23 -12.44
N ASN A 39 2.83 0.00 -12.71
CA ASN A 39 4.22 0.31 -13.01
C ASN A 39 5.06 0.24 -11.73
N PRO A 40 6.05 -0.67 -11.67
CA PRO A 40 6.86 -0.82 -10.46
C PRO A 40 7.63 0.43 -10.08
N TYR A 41 7.79 1.35 -11.00
CA TYR A 41 8.44 2.61 -10.73
C TYR A 41 7.73 3.37 -9.61
N ASN A 42 6.41 3.25 -9.56
CA ASN A 42 5.61 3.96 -8.55
C ASN A 42 5.74 3.36 -7.17
N TRP A 43 6.30 2.16 -7.06
CA TRP A 43 6.45 1.48 -5.77
C TRP A 43 7.86 1.60 -5.20
N GLY A 44 8.69 2.44 -5.78
CA GLY A 44 10.08 2.52 -5.36
C GLY A 44 10.25 2.67 -3.86
N ALA A 45 9.47 3.59 -3.29
CA ALA A 45 9.56 3.86 -1.85
C ALA A 45 9.14 2.66 -1.02
N PHE A 46 8.11 1.95 -1.46
CA PHE A 46 7.62 0.81 -0.70
C PHE A 46 8.57 -0.38 -0.80
N ILE A 47 9.19 -0.53 -1.96
CA ILE A 47 10.17 -1.60 -2.14
C ILE A 47 11.36 -1.38 -1.23
N LEU A 48 11.81 -0.14 -1.13
CA LEU A 48 12.92 0.19 -0.24
C LEU A 48 12.57 -0.11 1.20
N THR A 49 11.34 0.17 1.59
CA THR A 49 10.89 -0.07 2.95
C THR A 49 10.86 -1.55 3.29
N SER A 50 10.44 -2.37 2.36
CA SER A 50 10.30 -3.80 2.63
C SER A 50 11.60 -4.57 2.38
N LYS A 51 12.59 -3.90 1.89
CA LYS A 51 13.86 -4.55 1.64
C LYS A 51 14.73 -4.49 2.88
N HIS A 52 15.20 -5.52 3.37
CA HIS A 52 16.16 -5.56 4.46
C HIS A 52 16.14 -6.85 5.21
#